data_95981234886d0367999af7ee6828a820
#
_entry.id   95981234886d0367999af7ee6828a820
#
_cell.length_a   1.000
_cell.length_b   1.000
_cell.length_c   1.000
_cell.angle_alpha   90.00
_cell.angle_beta   90.00
_cell.angle_gamma   90.00
#
_symmetry.space_group_name_H-M   'P 1'
#
loop_
_entity.id
_entity.type
_entity.pdbx_description
1 polymer ?
#
loop_
_entity_poly.entity_id
_entity_poly.type
_entity_poly.pdbx_seq_one_letter_code
_entity_poly.pdbx_strand_id
1 'polypeptide(L)'
;MKYLSIVFLFCISLNTNAQELFVMTEPASNAPAGSVGVRVGQSFMKNEFESGSMYNLSPEITWGINKNLMVRSSAFFSNENNGLGLKGGGAYAKYRFLSVDDMQSHFRMAAFGRYSYNNSAIYQEAIDLTAGNSGYEAGLVATQLIHKVAISSSVSYARALNNNDYHFPEVLGNNAVNYTLSIGKLMHPKKYTSFKETNINAMLEFVGQTITENGKSYLDAVPSIQFIINSQARVDLAYKKELYSSLHRTATDGVFLKLEYTFFNVTK
;
A
#
# COMPACT_ATOMS: atom_id res chain seq x y z
N MET A 1 -60.84 1.29 -23.99
CA MET A 1 -59.51 1.91 -24.12
C MET A 1 -58.81 1.78 -22.78
N LYS A 2 -57.91 0.81 -22.63
CA LYS A 2 -57.21 0.53 -21.38
C LYS A 2 -55.76 1.02 -21.58
N TYR A 3 -55.36 2.01 -20.78
CA TYR A 3 -54.01 2.53 -20.79
C TYR A 3 -53.09 1.57 -20.05
N LEU A 4 -52.18 0.96 -20.81
CA LEU A 4 -51.11 0.12 -20.31
C LEU A 4 -49.96 1.02 -19.90
N SER A 5 -49.88 1.38 -18.62
CA SER A 5 -48.75 2.10 -18.07
C SER A 5 -47.56 1.17 -17.93
N ILE A 6 -46.61 1.28 -18.85
CA ILE A 6 -45.29 0.64 -18.74
C ILE A 6 -44.49 1.45 -17.72
N VAL A 7 -44.43 0.93 -16.50
CA VAL A 7 -43.47 1.41 -15.50
C VAL A 7 -42.11 0.86 -15.91
N PHE A 8 -41.32 1.73 -16.55
CA PHE A 8 -39.92 1.44 -16.83
C PHE A 8 -39.16 1.55 -15.51
N LEU A 9 -39.00 0.40 -14.84
CA LEU A 9 -38.16 0.29 -13.64
C LEU A 9 -36.71 0.47 -14.08
N PHE A 10 -36.23 1.69 -14.00
CA PHE A 10 -34.81 2.00 -14.18
C PHE A 10 -34.06 1.39 -13.00
N CYS A 11 -33.61 0.16 -13.12
CA CYS A 11 -32.64 -0.45 -12.21
C CYS A 11 -31.34 0.33 -12.37
N ILE A 12 -31.18 1.40 -11.64
CA ILE A 12 -29.89 2.02 -11.40
C ILE A 12 -29.10 1.02 -10.58
N SER A 13 -28.30 0.21 -11.23
CA SER A 13 -27.26 -0.61 -10.60
C SER A 13 -26.27 0.38 -9.96
N LEU A 14 -26.47 0.66 -8.70
CA LEU A 14 -25.50 1.35 -7.87
C LEU A 14 -24.31 0.42 -7.74
N ASN A 15 -23.32 0.60 -8.62
CA ASN A 15 -22.02 -0.03 -8.47
C ASN A 15 -21.39 0.54 -7.20
N THR A 16 -21.64 -0.09 -6.07
CA THR A 16 -20.91 0.15 -4.83
C THR A 16 -19.52 -0.42 -5.03
N ASN A 17 -18.62 0.38 -5.54
CA ASN A 17 -17.20 0.04 -5.52
C ASN A 17 -16.72 0.11 -4.07
N ALA A 18 -16.82 -1.01 -3.36
CA ALA A 18 -16.10 -1.17 -2.11
C ALA A 18 -14.61 -1.14 -2.43
N GLN A 19 -13.94 -0.08 -2.04
CA GLN A 19 -12.51 0.08 -2.24
C GLN A 19 -11.81 -0.64 -1.09
N GLU A 20 -11.18 -1.76 -1.40
CA GLU A 20 -10.33 -2.49 -0.46
C GLU A 20 -9.02 -1.71 -0.34
N LEU A 21 -8.74 -1.19 0.84
CA LEU A 21 -7.55 -0.40 1.07
C LEU A 21 -6.84 -0.93 2.32
N PHE A 22 -5.54 -1.11 2.21
CA PHE A 22 -4.67 -1.46 3.33
C PHE A 22 -3.66 -0.33 3.55
N VAL A 23 -2.97 -0.33 4.69
CA VAL A 23 -2.05 0.75 5.05
C VAL A 23 -0.64 0.44 4.58
N MET A 24 -0.13 -0.75 4.86
CA MET A 24 1.23 -1.15 4.50
C MET A 24 1.29 -1.95 3.21
N THR A 25 0.25 -2.75 2.94
CA THR A 25 0.17 -3.61 1.78
C THR A 25 -0.70 -3.01 0.68
N GLU A 26 -0.62 -3.56 -0.52
CA GLU A 26 -1.44 -3.13 -1.65
C GLU A 26 -2.47 -4.21 -1.99
N PRO A 27 -3.77 -3.87 -2.09
CA PRO A 27 -4.78 -4.80 -2.61
C PRO A 27 -4.67 -4.94 -4.13
N ALA A 28 -5.34 -5.95 -4.69
CA ALA A 28 -5.44 -6.13 -6.13
C ALA A 28 -6.32 -5.06 -6.83
N SER A 29 -7.10 -4.30 -6.07
CA SER A 29 -7.92 -3.19 -6.56
C SER A 29 -7.05 -2.00 -7.00
N ASN A 30 -7.46 -1.33 -8.07
CA ASN A 30 -6.81 -0.13 -8.57
C ASN A 30 -7.51 1.15 -8.10
N ALA A 31 -6.80 2.27 -8.19
CA ALA A 31 -7.43 3.58 -8.14
C ALA A 31 -8.50 3.70 -9.23
N PRO A 32 -9.61 4.41 -9.00
CA PRO A 32 -10.67 4.57 -9.99
C PRO A 32 -10.14 5.13 -11.32
N ALA A 33 -10.67 4.66 -12.44
CA ALA A 33 -10.28 5.13 -13.77
C ALA A 33 -10.49 6.64 -13.89
N GLY A 34 -9.50 7.35 -14.45
CA GLY A 34 -9.53 8.80 -14.60
C GLY A 34 -9.35 9.59 -13.31
N SER A 35 -9.04 8.92 -12.17
CA SER A 35 -8.79 9.61 -10.91
C SER A 35 -7.30 9.88 -10.68
N VAL A 36 -7.04 10.93 -9.89
CA VAL A 36 -5.71 11.24 -9.36
C VAL A 36 -5.80 11.31 -7.84
N GLY A 37 -5.01 10.50 -7.16
CA GLY A 37 -4.86 10.50 -5.71
C GLY A 37 -3.56 11.20 -5.31
N VAL A 38 -3.63 12.11 -4.34
CA VAL A 38 -2.45 12.71 -3.69
C VAL A 38 -2.40 12.18 -2.28
N ARG A 39 -1.27 11.55 -1.92
CA ARG A 39 -1.04 10.93 -0.62
C ARG A 39 0.21 11.50 0.04
N VAL A 40 0.18 11.63 1.34
CA VAL A 40 1.35 11.92 2.17
C VAL A 40 1.45 10.85 3.24
N GLY A 41 2.46 10.00 3.12
CA GLY A 41 2.82 9.00 4.11
C GLY A 41 3.86 9.55 5.08
N GLN A 42 3.70 9.28 6.36
CA GLN A 42 4.63 9.63 7.42
C GLN A 42 4.88 8.41 8.29
N SER A 43 6.12 8.20 8.69
CA SER A 43 6.47 7.17 9.67
C SER A 43 7.39 7.73 10.74
N PHE A 44 7.10 7.34 11.97
CA PHE A 44 7.90 7.63 13.16
C PHE A 44 8.37 6.29 13.72
N MET A 45 9.61 5.94 13.43
CA MET A 45 10.18 4.64 13.76
C MET A 45 11.19 4.79 14.89
N LYS A 46 11.22 3.83 15.80
CA LYS A 46 12.27 3.74 16.80
C LYS A 46 13.58 3.36 16.10
N ASN A 47 14.66 4.15 16.31
CA ASN A 47 15.97 3.77 15.84
C ASN A 47 16.58 2.78 16.85
N GLU A 48 17.03 1.62 16.38
CA GLU A 48 17.57 0.57 17.25
C GLU A 48 19.06 0.84 17.63
N PHE A 49 19.76 1.73 16.92
CA PHE A 49 21.19 1.97 17.10
C PHE A 49 21.52 3.34 17.69
N GLU A 50 20.64 4.31 17.54
CA GLU A 50 20.84 5.66 18.03
C GLU A 50 19.70 6.05 18.97
N SER A 51 20.01 6.86 20.00
CA SER A 51 18.97 7.47 20.81
C SER A 51 18.21 8.51 20.01
N GLY A 52 17.07 8.11 19.42
CA GLY A 52 16.25 8.99 18.61
C GLY A 52 15.17 8.24 17.85
N SER A 53 14.37 8.97 17.11
CA SER A 53 13.38 8.44 16.20
C SER A 53 13.73 8.80 14.77
N MET A 54 13.62 7.82 13.89
CA MET A 54 13.68 8.02 12.45
C MET A 54 12.32 8.50 11.95
N TYR A 55 12.31 9.66 11.31
CA TYR A 55 11.13 10.21 10.65
C TYR A 55 11.29 10.11 9.14
N ASN A 56 10.34 9.47 8.48
CA ASN A 56 10.28 9.43 7.02
C ASN A 56 8.98 10.07 6.55
N LEU A 57 9.08 10.80 5.44
CA LEU A 57 7.96 11.45 4.76
C LEU A 57 7.97 11.01 3.29
N SER A 58 6.85 10.49 2.80
CA SER A 58 6.68 10.04 1.42
C SER A 58 5.44 10.65 0.78
N PRO A 59 5.55 11.78 0.09
CA PRO A 59 4.49 12.25 -0.80
C PRO A 59 4.42 11.37 -2.05
N GLU A 60 3.17 11.06 -2.46
CA GLU A 60 2.88 10.18 -3.58
C GLU A 60 1.75 10.75 -4.43
N ILE A 61 1.85 10.55 -5.73
CA ILE A 61 0.77 10.84 -6.69
C ILE A 61 0.42 9.53 -7.39
N THR A 62 -0.84 9.12 -7.27
CA THR A 62 -1.38 7.92 -7.91
C THR A 62 -2.33 8.33 -9.02
N TRP A 63 -2.19 7.76 -10.19
CA TRP A 63 -3.08 7.96 -11.33
C TRP A 63 -3.74 6.64 -11.74
N GLY A 64 -5.08 6.59 -11.68
CA GLY A 64 -5.89 5.52 -12.24
C GLY A 64 -6.08 5.74 -13.74
N ILE A 65 -5.20 5.19 -14.58
CA ILE A 65 -5.23 5.36 -16.03
C ILE A 65 -6.53 4.78 -16.60
N ASN A 66 -6.85 3.57 -16.21
CA ASN A 66 -8.10 2.88 -16.56
C ASN A 66 -8.47 1.86 -15.47
N LYS A 67 -9.56 1.11 -15.68
CA LYS A 67 -10.00 0.11 -14.70
C LYS A 67 -8.97 -0.97 -14.37
N ASN A 68 -8.02 -1.22 -15.26
CA ASN A 68 -7.04 -2.31 -15.12
C ASN A 68 -5.63 -1.82 -14.78
N LEU A 69 -5.29 -0.58 -15.07
CA LEU A 69 -3.93 -0.04 -14.91
C LEU A 69 -3.94 1.20 -14.04
N MET A 70 -3.08 1.21 -13.03
CA MET A 70 -2.72 2.39 -12.24
C MET A 70 -1.20 2.55 -12.17
N VAL A 71 -0.76 3.79 -12.05
CA VAL A 71 0.64 4.14 -11.82
C VAL A 71 0.75 5.06 -10.62
N ARG A 72 1.90 5.04 -9.95
CA ARG A 72 2.20 5.92 -8.82
C ARG A 72 3.63 6.41 -8.93
N SER A 73 3.84 7.66 -8.59
CA SER A 73 5.17 8.26 -8.36
C SER A 73 5.26 8.68 -6.90
N SER A 74 6.41 8.50 -6.28
CA SER A 74 6.70 8.86 -4.89
C SER A 74 8.04 9.54 -4.76
N ALA A 75 8.18 10.44 -3.79
CA ALA A 75 9.45 10.98 -3.33
C ALA A 75 9.71 10.56 -1.89
N PHE A 76 10.97 10.35 -1.53
CA PHE A 76 11.36 9.86 -0.21
C PHE A 76 12.17 10.92 0.53
N PHE A 77 11.74 11.28 1.73
CA PHE A 77 12.44 12.19 2.63
C PHE A 77 12.69 11.48 3.96
N SER A 78 13.86 11.69 4.55
CA SER A 78 14.21 11.16 5.86
C SER A 78 15.04 12.16 6.65
N ASN A 79 14.97 12.07 7.98
CA ASN A 79 15.79 12.88 8.90
C ASN A 79 17.11 12.20 9.29
N GLU A 80 17.52 11.14 8.62
CA GLU A 80 18.70 10.33 8.93
C GLU A 80 20.00 11.16 9.06
N ASN A 81 20.15 12.26 8.33
CA ASN A 81 21.36 13.10 8.30
C ASN A 81 21.07 14.52 8.83
N ASN A 82 20.75 14.65 10.14
CA ASN A 82 20.58 15.94 10.82
C ASN A 82 19.60 16.93 10.15
N GLY A 83 18.46 16.44 9.72
CA GLY A 83 17.38 17.26 9.13
C GLY A 83 16.64 16.51 8.03
N LEU A 84 15.40 16.93 7.77
CA LEU A 84 14.58 16.32 6.74
C LEU A 84 15.12 16.65 5.35
N GLY A 85 15.71 15.66 4.70
CA GLY A 85 16.30 15.78 3.35
C GLY A 85 15.66 14.82 2.35
N LEU A 86 15.67 15.21 1.06
CA LEU A 86 15.27 14.33 -0.04
C LEU A 86 16.30 13.20 -0.19
N LYS A 87 15.82 11.96 -0.14
CA LYS A 87 16.65 10.76 -0.26
C LYS A 87 16.49 10.07 -1.62
N GLY A 88 15.39 10.29 -2.30
CA GLY A 88 15.16 9.66 -3.59
C GLY A 88 13.70 9.68 -4.01
N GLY A 89 13.33 8.71 -4.84
CA GLY A 89 11.96 8.58 -5.32
C GLY A 89 11.72 7.24 -5.99
N GLY A 90 10.46 6.95 -6.29
CA GLY A 90 10.06 5.69 -6.88
C GLY A 90 8.92 5.82 -7.89
N ALA A 91 8.85 4.84 -8.75
CA ALA A 91 7.74 4.61 -9.67
C ALA A 91 7.15 3.22 -9.41
N TYR A 92 5.84 3.13 -9.47
CA TYR A 92 5.07 1.89 -9.25
C TYR A 92 3.99 1.78 -10.33
N ALA A 93 3.80 0.59 -10.85
CA ALA A 93 2.69 0.28 -11.75
C ALA A 93 2.01 -1.00 -11.31
N LYS A 94 0.68 -1.05 -11.42
CA LYS A 94 -0.12 -2.24 -11.12
C LYS A 94 -1.15 -2.47 -12.21
N TYR A 95 -1.16 -3.70 -12.73
CA TYR A 95 -2.09 -4.16 -13.75
C TYR A 95 -2.99 -5.27 -13.19
N ARG A 96 -4.28 -4.96 -13.05
CA ARG A 96 -5.30 -5.92 -12.64
C ARG A 96 -5.74 -6.74 -13.85
N PHE A 97 -5.34 -8.00 -13.91
CA PHE A 97 -5.63 -8.89 -15.03
C PHE A 97 -6.86 -9.78 -14.79
N LEU A 98 -7.30 -9.93 -13.53
CA LEU A 98 -8.48 -10.70 -13.18
C LEU A 98 -9.38 -9.91 -12.23
N SER A 99 -10.69 -9.90 -12.53
CA SER A 99 -11.75 -9.40 -11.64
C SER A 99 -12.98 -10.26 -11.85
N VAL A 100 -13.38 -10.95 -10.81
CA VAL A 100 -14.63 -11.73 -10.73
C VAL A 100 -15.48 -11.06 -9.66
N ASP A 101 -16.53 -10.38 -10.09
CA ASP A 101 -17.40 -9.59 -9.22
C ASP A 101 -18.79 -10.23 -9.16
N ASP A 102 -19.26 -10.52 -7.94
CA ASP A 102 -20.59 -11.00 -7.61
C ASP A 102 -21.24 -10.04 -6.61
N MET A 103 -22.51 -10.19 -6.29
CA MET A 103 -23.30 -9.24 -5.47
C MET A 103 -22.66 -8.92 -4.10
N GLN A 104 -21.98 -9.89 -3.48
CA GLN A 104 -21.39 -9.73 -2.13
C GLN A 104 -19.97 -10.34 -2.03
N SER A 105 -19.39 -10.71 -3.16
CA SER A 105 -18.07 -11.33 -3.22
C SER A 105 -17.32 -10.82 -4.43
N HIS A 106 -16.10 -10.33 -4.22
CA HIS A 106 -15.25 -9.84 -5.29
C HIS A 106 -13.88 -10.49 -5.16
N PHE A 107 -13.46 -11.19 -6.20
CA PHE A 107 -12.11 -11.74 -6.27
C PHE A 107 -11.32 -11.03 -7.36
N ARG A 108 -10.13 -10.55 -7.00
CA ARG A 108 -9.27 -9.80 -7.91
C ARG A 108 -7.83 -10.26 -7.82
N MET A 109 -7.14 -10.24 -8.97
CA MET A 109 -5.70 -10.47 -9.03
C MET A 109 -5.03 -9.39 -9.88
N ALA A 110 -3.85 -8.98 -9.45
CA ALA A 110 -3.05 -7.99 -10.16
C ALA A 110 -1.56 -8.39 -10.11
N ALA A 111 -0.85 -8.00 -11.15
CA ALA A 111 0.61 -7.96 -11.18
C ALA A 111 1.07 -6.53 -10.93
N PHE A 112 2.21 -6.38 -10.25
CA PHE A 112 2.79 -5.07 -10.01
C PHE A 112 4.30 -5.07 -10.21
N GLY A 113 4.81 -3.88 -10.48
CA GLY A 113 6.23 -3.61 -10.51
C GLY A 113 6.55 -2.28 -9.86
N ARG A 114 7.73 -2.19 -9.26
CA ARG A 114 8.28 -1.00 -8.61
C ARG A 114 9.72 -0.82 -9.02
N TYR A 115 10.11 0.42 -9.22
CA TYR A 115 11.50 0.85 -9.29
C TYR A 115 11.73 1.99 -8.32
N SER A 116 12.82 1.94 -7.57
CA SER A 116 13.19 2.97 -6.61
C SER A 116 14.63 3.39 -6.80
N TYR A 117 14.87 4.67 -6.62
CA TYR A 117 16.18 5.29 -6.56
C TYR A 117 16.35 5.94 -5.19
N ASN A 118 17.48 5.71 -4.54
CA ASN A 118 17.78 6.24 -3.23
C ASN A 118 19.25 6.66 -3.14
N ASN A 119 19.54 7.65 -2.32
CA ASN A 119 20.90 8.14 -2.05
C ASN A 119 21.30 8.03 -0.57
N SER A 120 20.57 7.23 0.22
CA SER A 120 20.90 6.93 1.62
C SER A 120 22.02 5.90 1.71
N ALA A 121 22.79 5.93 2.78
CA ALA A 121 23.70 4.85 3.12
C ALA A 121 22.94 3.56 3.46
N ILE A 122 23.55 2.41 3.21
CA ILE A 122 22.93 1.09 3.40
C ILE A 122 23.45 0.52 4.72
N TYR A 123 22.62 0.54 5.76
CA TYR A 123 22.97 0.10 7.11
C TYR A 123 22.27 -1.19 7.55
N GLN A 124 21.30 -1.68 6.78
CA GLN A 124 20.47 -2.82 7.18
C GLN A 124 20.51 -3.95 6.15
N GLU A 125 20.24 -5.18 6.62
CA GLU A 125 20.14 -6.35 5.75
C GLU A 125 18.78 -6.43 5.03
N ALA A 126 17.72 -5.90 5.62
CA ALA A 126 16.40 -5.88 5.00
C ALA A 126 16.37 -4.94 3.79
N ILE A 127 15.78 -5.38 2.69
CA ILE A 127 15.64 -4.60 1.47
C ILE A 127 14.34 -3.77 1.55
N ASP A 128 14.48 -2.46 1.65
CA ASP A 128 13.36 -1.52 1.68
C ASP A 128 13.39 -0.57 0.48
N LEU A 129 12.63 -0.88 -0.54
CA LEU A 129 12.49 -0.08 -1.75
C LEU A 129 11.54 1.11 -1.60
N THR A 130 11.01 1.35 -0.40
CA THR A 130 10.13 2.49 -0.13
C THR A 130 10.81 3.64 0.58
N ALA A 131 11.97 3.38 1.20
CA ALA A 131 12.70 4.40 1.96
C ALA A 131 14.22 4.24 1.96
N GLY A 132 14.77 3.02 1.86
CA GLY A 132 16.18 2.75 2.15
C GLY A 132 17.03 2.32 0.96
N ASN A 133 16.47 1.63 -0.02
CA ASN A 133 17.25 1.04 -1.10
C ASN A 133 16.81 1.51 -2.49
N SER A 134 17.79 1.68 -3.38
CA SER A 134 17.56 1.63 -4.82
C SER A 134 17.33 0.19 -5.25
N GLY A 135 16.51 -0.01 -6.28
CA GLY A 135 16.27 -1.34 -6.80
C GLY A 135 14.93 -1.51 -7.49
N TYR A 136 14.55 -2.74 -7.72
CA TYR A 136 13.28 -3.07 -8.35
C TYR A 136 12.59 -4.24 -7.64
N GLU A 137 11.28 -4.26 -7.78
CA GLU A 137 10.41 -5.30 -7.26
C GLU A 137 9.35 -5.64 -8.30
N ALA A 138 9.03 -6.92 -8.42
CA ALA A 138 7.89 -7.38 -9.22
C ALA A 138 7.16 -8.51 -8.49
N GLY A 139 5.83 -8.50 -8.56
CA GLY A 139 5.04 -9.47 -7.83
C GLY A 139 3.59 -9.57 -8.25
N LEU A 140 2.89 -10.43 -7.54
CA LEU A 140 1.47 -10.69 -7.71
C LEU A 140 0.74 -10.43 -6.40
N VAL A 141 -0.50 -9.96 -6.52
CA VAL A 141 -1.40 -9.77 -5.39
C VAL A 141 -2.78 -10.34 -5.72
N ALA A 142 -3.36 -11.06 -4.78
CA ALA A 142 -4.73 -11.54 -4.84
C ALA A 142 -5.53 -10.95 -3.67
N THR A 143 -6.75 -10.50 -3.93
CA THR A 143 -7.65 -9.95 -2.92
C THR A 143 -9.03 -10.54 -3.08
N GLN A 144 -9.57 -11.04 -1.98
CA GLN A 144 -10.94 -11.51 -1.86
C GLN A 144 -11.70 -10.58 -0.90
N LEU A 145 -12.76 -9.99 -1.39
CA LEU A 145 -13.76 -9.30 -0.57
C LEU A 145 -14.97 -10.19 -0.43
N ILE A 146 -15.41 -10.44 0.80
CA ILE A 146 -16.65 -11.15 1.12
C ILE A 146 -17.44 -10.28 2.08
N HIS A 147 -18.61 -9.78 1.64
CA HIS A 147 -19.42 -8.83 2.38
C HIS A 147 -18.61 -7.58 2.77
N LYS A 148 -18.20 -7.50 4.04
CA LYS A 148 -17.45 -6.38 4.63
C LYS A 148 -16.05 -6.76 5.06
N VAL A 149 -15.59 -7.96 4.73
CA VAL A 149 -14.27 -8.47 5.08
C VAL A 149 -13.44 -8.62 3.82
N ALA A 150 -12.29 -7.97 3.78
CA ALA A 150 -11.31 -8.10 2.73
C ALA A 150 -10.12 -8.92 3.23
N ILE A 151 -9.67 -9.87 2.44
CA ILE A 151 -8.45 -10.64 2.67
C ILE A 151 -7.57 -10.46 1.45
N SER A 152 -6.32 -10.05 1.65
CA SER A 152 -5.35 -9.86 0.57
C SER A 152 -4.05 -10.58 0.89
N SER A 153 -3.42 -11.16 -0.12
CA SER A 153 -2.09 -11.74 -0.01
C SER A 153 -1.27 -11.39 -1.23
N SER A 154 0.00 -11.14 -1.02
CA SER A 154 0.94 -10.87 -2.12
C SER A 154 2.24 -11.64 -1.93
N VAL A 155 2.90 -11.90 -3.06
CA VAL A 155 4.27 -12.37 -3.12
C VAL A 155 5.01 -11.59 -4.20
N SER A 156 6.24 -11.18 -3.90
CA SER A 156 7.09 -10.46 -4.84
C SER A 156 8.55 -10.83 -4.68
N TYR A 157 9.30 -10.62 -5.73
CA TYR A 157 10.74 -10.67 -5.75
C TYR A 157 11.28 -9.25 -5.83
N ALA A 158 12.20 -8.92 -4.93
CA ALA A 158 12.87 -7.64 -4.84
C ALA A 158 14.39 -7.83 -5.01
N ARG A 159 15.02 -6.88 -5.71
CA ARG A 159 16.45 -6.79 -5.80
C ARG A 159 16.92 -5.39 -5.49
N ALA A 160 17.82 -5.29 -4.51
CA ALA A 160 18.52 -4.07 -4.19
C ALA A 160 19.68 -3.81 -5.14
N LEU A 161 19.91 -2.54 -5.44
CA LEU A 161 21.01 -2.02 -6.24
C LEU A 161 21.85 -1.06 -5.39
N ASN A 162 22.91 -0.52 -5.95
CA ASN A 162 23.67 0.57 -5.33
C ASN A 162 22.80 1.80 -5.12
N ASN A 163 22.97 2.48 -3.99
CA ASN A 163 22.33 3.75 -3.69
C ASN A 163 23.26 4.88 -4.11
N ASN A 164 23.13 5.39 -5.34
CA ASN A 164 23.99 6.47 -5.85
C ASN A 164 25.48 6.26 -5.50
N ASP A 165 25.99 7.04 -4.54
CA ASP A 165 27.40 7.00 -4.10
C ASP A 165 27.72 5.84 -3.13
N TYR A 166 26.70 5.09 -2.69
CA TYR A 166 26.83 3.98 -1.74
C TYR A 166 26.70 2.64 -2.45
N HIS A 167 27.80 1.90 -2.54
CA HIS A 167 27.77 0.55 -3.06
C HIS A 167 27.01 -0.39 -2.11
N PHE A 168 26.20 -1.28 -2.67
CA PHE A 168 25.55 -2.33 -1.89
C PHE A 168 26.65 -3.25 -1.32
N PRO A 169 26.68 -3.50 0.01
CA PRO A 169 27.72 -4.31 0.63
C PRO A 169 27.70 -5.75 0.09
N GLU A 170 28.84 -6.25 -0.41
CA GLU A 170 28.95 -7.59 -0.98
C GLU A 170 28.63 -8.73 0.01
N VAL A 171 28.79 -8.44 1.31
CA VAL A 171 28.50 -9.41 2.39
C VAL A 171 27.00 -9.55 2.68
N LEU A 172 26.18 -8.64 2.17
CA LEU A 172 24.74 -8.67 2.33
C LEU A 172 24.07 -9.28 1.09
N GLY A 173 23.03 -10.08 1.32
CA GLY A 173 22.18 -10.56 0.23
C GLY A 173 21.37 -9.39 -0.36
N ASN A 174 21.39 -9.27 -1.68
CA ASN A 174 20.71 -8.19 -2.39
C ASN A 174 19.41 -8.63 -3.09
N ASN A 175 18.98 -9.86 -2.88
CA ASN A 175 17.75 -10.41 -3.43
C ASN A 175 16.84 -10.89 -2.29
N ALA A 176 15.55 -10.59 -2.39
CA ALA A 176 14.58 -10.99 -1.39
C ALA A 176 13.26 -11.46 -2.01
N VAL A 177 12.57 -12.32 -1.29
CA VAL A 177 11.16 -12.63 -1.50
C VAL A 177 10.37 -11.93 -0.40
N ASN A 178 9.45 -11.03 -0.81
CA ASN A 178 8.50 -10.39 0.07
C ASN A 178 7.18 -11.15 0.04
N TYR A 179 6.51 -11.23 1.17
CA TYR A 179 5.19 -11.84 1.28
C TYR A 179 4.34 -11.08 2.28
N THR A 180 3.04 -11.00 2.00
CA THR A 180 2.08 -10.28 2.86
C THR A 180 0.80 -11.07 3.02
N LEU A 181 0.15 -10.87 4.17
CA LEU A 181 -1.21 -11.30 4.42
C LEU A 181 -1.92 -10.17 5.16
N SER A 182 -3.05 -9.72 4.63
CA SER A 182 -3.81 -8.60 5.17
C SER A 182 -5.27 -8.96 5.32
N ILE A 183 -5.84 -8.63 6.47
CA ILE A 183 -7.27 -8.82 6.76
C ILE A 183 -7.82 -7.47 7.20
N GLY A 184 -8.89 -7.03 6.54
CA GLY A 184 -9.58 -5.79 6.85
C GLY A 184 -11.08 -5.99 6.99
N LYS A 185 -11.72 -5.23 7.86
CA LYS A 185 -13.16 -5.25 8.06
C LYS A 185 -13.73 -3.84 8.19
N LEU A 186 -14.80 -3.58 7.43
CA LEU A 186 -15.60 -2.38 7.60
C LEU A 186 -16.42 -2.48 8.88
N MET A 187 -16.10 -1.63 9.86
CA MET A 187 -16.75 -1.56 11.16
C MET A 187 -17.94 -0.60 11.15
N HIS A 188 -17.83 0.51 10.43
CA HIS A 188 -18.86 1.54 10.28
C HIS A 188 -18.87 2.08 8.84
N PRO A 189 -20.06 2.35 8.23
CA PRO A 189 -21.41 2.16 8.75
C PRO A 189 -21.87 0.69 8.72
N LYS A 190 -22.81 0.33 9.58
CA LYS A 190 -23.45 -1.00 9.55
C LYS A 190 -24.32 -1.17 8.30
N LYS A 191 -25.00 -0.09 7.88
CA LYS A 191 -25.79 0.03 6.64
C LYS A 191 -25.49 1.38 6.02
N TYR A 192 -25.26 1.42 4.72
CA TYR A 192 -25.09 2.68 3.99
C TYR A 192 -26.42 3.35 3.76
N THR A 193 -26.47 4.65 4.04
CA THR A 193 -27.61 5.53 3.71
C THR A 193 -27.19 6.60 2.72
N SER A 194 -25.89 6.91 2.64
CA SER A 194 -25.33 7.91 1.74
C SER A 194 -23.85 7.60 1.44
N PHE A 195 -23.38 8.00 0.25
CA PHE A 195 -21.95 7.99 -0.09
C PHE A 195 -21.09 9.00 0.69
N LYS A 196 -21.75 9.92 1.41
CA LYS A 196 -21.07 10.93 2.24
C LYS A 196 -20.75 10.42 3.66
N GLU A 197 -21.17 9.21 3.98
CA GLU A 197 -20.86 8.61 5.28
C GLU A 197 -19.37 8.32 5.42
N THR A 198 -18.87 8.50 6.64
CA THR A 198 -17.48 8.13 6.95
C THR A 198 -17.40 6.63 7.17
N ASN A 199 -16.54 5.97 6.40
CA ASN A 199 -16.22 4.56 6.61
C ASN A 199 -15.09 4.44 7.64
N ILE A 200 -15.25 3.51 8.57
CA ILE A 200 -14.23 3.15 9.55
C ILE A 200 -13.88 1.69 9.33
N ASN A 201 -12.63 1.43 8.96
CA ASN A 201 -12.10 0.09 8.77
C ASN A 201 -11.08 -0.23 9.87
N ALA A 202 -11.12 -1.45 10.39
CA ALA A 202 -10.06 -2.01 11.22
C ALA A 202 -9.33 -3.09 10.41
N MET A 203 -8.00 -3.09 10.48
CA MET A 203 -7.18 -3.98 9.67
C MET A 203 -6.03 -4.56 10.50
N LEU A 204 -5.59 -5.75 10.10
CA LEU A 204 -4.38 -6.39 10.58
C LEU A 204 -3.61 -6.88 9.37
N GLU A 205 -2.37 -6.44 9.24
CA GLU A 205 -1.50 -6.80 8.13
C GLU A 205 -0.26 -7.51 8.68
N PHE A 206 0.18 -8.56 8.00
CA PHE A 206 1.45 -9.23 8.23
C PHE A 206 2.34 -8.97 7.03
N VAL A 207 3.55 -8.51 7.30
CA VAL A 207 4.54 -8.18 6.27
C VAL A 207 5.83 -8.92 6.60
N GLY A 208 6.29 -9.72 5.66
CA GLY A 208 7.50 -10.52 5.82
C GLY A 208 8.41 -10.43 4.60
N GLN A 209 9.68 -10.71 4.83
CA GLN A 209 10.71 -10.78 3.80
C GLN A 209 11.70 -11.89 4.15
N THR A 210 12.19 -12.56 3.13
CA THR A 210 13.29 -13.53 3.24
C THR A 210 14.36 -13.18 2.21
N ILE A 211 15.59 -13.00 2.68
CA ILE A 211 16.78 -12.81 1.81
C ILE A 211 17.15 -14.15 1.20
N THR A 212 17.26 -14.20 -0.12
CA THR A 212 17.42 -15.49 -0.84
C THR A 212 18.81 -16.10 -0.68
N GLU A 213 19.84 -15.28 -0.47
CA GLU A 213 21.23 -15.71 -0.39
C GLU A 213 21.55 -16.40 0.94
N ASN A 214 20.94 -16.02 2.03
CA ASN A 214 21.27 -16.51 3.36
C ASN A 214 20.08 -17.08 4.16
N GLY A 215 18.86 -16.97 3.63
CA GLY A 215 17.64 -17.47 4.26
C GLY A 215 17.18 -16.67 5.49
N LYS A 216 17.88 -15.60 5.86
CA LYS A 216 17.44 -14.71 6.96
C LYS A 216 16.10 -14.05 6.61
N SER A 217 15.26 -13.88 7.61
CA SER A 217 13.91 -13.37 7.40
C SER A 217 13.40 -12.54 8.57
N TYR A 218 12.34 -11.77 8.31
CA TYR A 218 11.55 -11.11 9.34
C TYR A 218 10.05 -11.27 9.09
N LEU A 219 9.28 -11.02 10.12
CA LEU A 219 7.84 -10.92 10.10
C LEU A 219 7.38 -9.80 11.04
N ASP A 220 6.64 -8.85 10.50
CA ASP A 220 6.03 -7.74 11.23
C ASP A 220 4.50 -7.88 11.26
N ALA A 221 3.85 -7.47 12.34
CA ALA A 221 2.42 -7.26 12.43
C ALA A 221 2.09 -5.77 12.43
N VAL A 222 1.04 -5.38 11.70
CA VAL A 222 0.63 -3.99 11.55
C VAL A 222 -0.88 -3.85 11.77
N PRO A 223 -1.35 -3.77 13.02
CA PRO A 223 -2.70 -3.34 13.31
C PRO A 223 -2.91 -1.90 12.86
N SER A 224 -4.07 -1.62 12.25
CA SER A 224 -4.37 -0.30 11.71
C SER A 224 -5.86 0.03 11.73
N ILE A 225 -6.15 1.33 11.73
CA ILE A 225 -7.48 1.89 11.59
C ILE A 225 -7.48 2.92 10.45
N GLN A 226 -8.53 2.92 9.66
CA GLN A 226 -8.69 3.76 8.49
C GLN A 226 -10.03 4.48 8.54
N PHE A 227 -10.00 5.77 8.23
CA PHE A 227 -11.17 6.62 8.06
C PHE A 227 -11.25 7.06 6.59
N ILE A 228 -12.37 6.77 5.93
CA ILE A 228 -12.65 7.26 4.57
C ILE A 228 -13.83 8.21 4.65
N ILE A 229 -13.59 9.47 4.34
CA ILE A 229 -14.53 10.57 4.48
C ILE A 229 -15.02 10.98 3.08
N ASN A 230 -16.32 11.02 2.87
CA ASN A 230 -16.95 11.38 1.59
C ASN A 230 -16.43 10.55 0.40
N SER A 231 -15.93 9.34 0.62
CA SER A 231 -15.29 8.49 -0.40
C SER A 231 -14.09 9.13 -1.12
N GLN A 232 -13.57 10.25 -0.63
CA GLN A 232 -12.49 11.04 -1.25
C GLN A 232 -11.28 11.21 -0.34
N ALA A 233 -11.48 11.63 0.90
CA ALA A 233 -10.40 11.82 1.86
C ALA A 233 -10.20 10.57 2.69
N ARG A 234 -8.94 10.21 2.94
CA ARG A 234 -8.57 9.05 3.73
C ARG A 234 -7.51 9.42 4.76
N VAL A 235 -7.71 8.91 5.97
CA VAL A 235 -6.75 9.01 7.08
C VAL A 235 -6.49 7.60 7.59
N ASP A 236 -5.25 7.16 7.56
CA ASP A 236 -4.82 5.86 8.05
C ASP A 236 -3.87 6.05 9.22
N LEU A 237 -4.10 5.29 10.29
CA LEU A 237 -3.21 5.17 11.43
C LEU A 237 -2.82 3.71 11.61
N ALA A 238 -1.53 3.42 11.70
CA ALA A 238 -1.04 2.07 11.89
C ALA A 238 0.14 2.05 12.86
N TYR A 239 0.30 0.91 13.53
CA TYR A 239 1.46 0.63 14.35
C TYR A 239 2.15 -0.64 13.83
N LYS A 240 3.42 -0.52 13.45
CA LYS A 240 4.23 -1.67 13.05
C LYS A 240 4.93 -2.23 14.26
N LYS A 241 4.82 -3.55 14.44
CA LYS A 241 5.48 -4.30 15.50
C LYS A 241 6.23 -5.49 14.89
N GLU A 242 7.53 -5.57 15.17
CA GLU A 242 8.30 -6.76 14.85
C GLU A 242 7.80 -7.95 15.69
N LEU A 243 7.46 -9.04 15.02
CA LEU A 243 7.15 -10.32 15.66
C LEU A 243 8.37 -11.24 15.73
N TYR A 244 9.16 -11.22 14.66
CA TYR A 244 10.36 -12.02 14.51
C TYR A 244 11.32 -11.36 13.51
N SER A 245 12.61 -11.42 13.78
CA SER A 245 13.66 -11.07 12.82
C SER A 245 14.95 -11.84 13.08
N SER A 246 15.56 -12.38 12.03
CA SER A 246 16.95 -12.82 11.99
C SER A 246 17.82 -11.87 11.16
N LEU A 247 17.23 -10.79 10.63
CA LEU A 247 17.87 -9.73 9.88
C LEU A 247 18.25 -8.58 10.81
N HIS A 248 19.38 -7.93 10.50
CA HIS A 248 19.73 -6.66 11.08
C HIS A 248 18.88 -5.55 10.44
N ARG A 249 18.09 -4.83 11.24
CA ARG A 249 17.15 -3.78 10.81
C ARG A 249 17.33 -2.54 11.67
N THR A 250 17.35 -1.37 11.03
CA THR A 250 17.55 -0.09 11.71
C THR A 250 16.28 0.43 12.41
N ALA A 251 15.11 0.07 11.90
CA ALA A 251 13.83 0.56 12.39
C ALA A 251 12.76 -0.55 12.34
N THR A 252 12.50 -1.17 13.48
CA THR A 252 11.63 -2.34 13.59
C THR A 252 10.21 -1.96 13.99
N ASP A 253 10.05 -1.11 15.00
CA ASP A 253 8.78 -0.68 15.56
C ASP A 253 8.48 0.79 15.26
N GLY A 254 7.21 1.12 15.01
CA GLY A 254 6.86 2.52 14.78
C GLY A 254 5.41 2.77 14.39
N VAL A 255 5.08 4.04 14.31
CA VAL A 255 3.75 4.53 13.97
C VAL A 255 3.74 5.09 12.55
N PHE A 256 2.69 4.81 11.81
CA PHE A 256 2.43 5.34 10.47
C PHE A 256 1.17 6.18 10.46
N LEU A 257 1.26 7.34 9.82
CA LEU A 257 0.14 8.19 9.47
C LEU A 257 0.14 8.38 7.95
N LYS A 258 -0.98 8.08 7.29
CA LYS A 258 -1.15 8.39 5.86
C LYS A 258 -2.39 9.25 5.67
N LEU A 259 -2.23 10.30 4.90
CA LEU A 259 -3.31 11.20 4.49
C LEU A 259 -3.42 11.14 2.98
N GLU A 260 -4.61 10.91 2.46
CA GLU A 260 -4.85 10.85 1.01
C GLU A 260 -6.11 11.62 0.64
N TYR A 261 -6.06 12.27 -0.52
CA TYR A 261 -7.23 12.85 -1.17
C TYR A 261 -7.29 12.41 -2.63
N THR A 262 -8.44 11.90 -3.05
CA THR A 262 -8.68 11.41 -4.41
C THR A 262 -9.58 12.38 -5.17
N PHE A 263 -9.06 12.87 -6.30
CA PHE A 263 -9.78 13.68 -7.28
C PHE A 263 -10.34 12.74 -8.34
N PHE A 264 -11.66 12.68 -8.49
CA PHE A 264 -12.33 11.88 -9.51
C PHE A 264 -12.48 12.64 -10.83
N ASN A 265 -12.53 11.91 -11.94
CA ASN A 265 -12.79 12.46 -13.28
C ASN A 265 -11.80 13.58 -13.70
N VAL A 266 -10.53 13.44 -13.31
CA VAL A 266 -9.47 14.40 -13.69
C VAL A 266 -9.05 14.21 -15.13
N THR A 267 -9.04 12.96 -15.61
CA THR A 267 -8.74 12.63 -17.02
C THR A 267 -9.93 11.89 -17.64
N LYS A 268 -10.17 12.17 -18.91
CA LYS A 268 -11.25 11.54 -19.72
C LYS A 268 -10.79 10.21 -20.29
#